data_ae103b3db9d29a5b3784ab4dbbe63f72
#
_entry.id   ae103b3db9d29a5b3784ab4dbbe63f72
#
_cell.length_a   1.000
_cell.length_b   1.000
_cell.length_c   1.000
_cell.angle_alpha   90.00
_cell.angle_beta   90.00
_cell.angle_gamma   90.00
#
_symmetry.space_group_name_H-M   'P 1'
#
loop_
_entity.id
_entity.type
_entity.pdbx_description
1 polymer ?
#
loop_
_entity_poly.entity_id
_entity_poly.type
_entity_poly.pdbx_seq_one_letter_code
_entity_poly.pdbx_strand_id
1 'polypeptide(L)'
;MSFFSVEQAPARLNRSELAVPGSQAQMFEKAAKSDVDVIFLDLEDAVAPDEKEQARKNIIAALNEIDWGHKTMSIRINGLDTHYMYRDVVDIVEQAGERLDLIMIPKVGTAADVYAVDMMVTQIEDAKGYKKRIGFEHIIETALGMQNVSEIAAASKRNESLHFGVADYAASTRARTTIIGGVNPDYSVLTDPAEDGSRYVHWGDMWHYALARMVVAARANGLRPIDGPFGDFQDPDGYRAAAKRAAMVISEGRRTRQDAALAGDP
;
A
#
# COMPACT_ATOMS: atom_id res chain seq x y z
N MET A 1 5.70 19.19 26.18
CA MET A 1 5.95 18.08 25.19
C MET A 1 7.41 18.10 24.82
N SER A 2 8.04 16.94 24.71
CA SER A 2 9.41 16.85 24.20
C SER A 2 9.41 17.18 22.70
N PHE A 3 10.35 17.98 22.23
CA PHE A 3 10.48 18.28 20.79
C PHE A 3 10.99 17.06 19.97
N PHE A 4 11.30 15.95 20.66
CA PHE A 4 11.58 14.66 20.02
C PHE A 4 10.34 13.77 19.83
N SER A 5 9.17 14.15 20.37
CA SER A 5 7.97 13.36 20.21
C SER A 5 7.30 13.67 18.85
N VAL A 6 7.09 12.65 18.06
CA VAL A 6 6.33 12.70 16.80
C VAL A 6 4.91 12.23 17.08
N GLU A 7 3.91 13.00 16.64
CA GLU A 7 2.50 12.59 16.67
C GLU A 7 2.34 11.34 15.82
N GLN A 8 1.77 10.28 16.40
CA GLN A 8 1.58 9.01 15.70
C GLN A 8 0.22 8.98 15.02
N ALA A 9 0.17 8.43 13.81
CA ALA A 9 -1.08 8.08 13.14
C ALA A 9 -1.92 7.13 14.00
N PRO A 10 -3.25 7.07 13.80
CA PRO A 10 -4.11 6.15 14.54
C PRO A 10 -3.60 4.71 14.50
N ALA A 11 -3.56 4.06 15.66
CA ALA A 11 -3.12 2.67 15.75
C ALA A 11 -4.13 1.75 15.04
N ARG A 12 -3.64 0.94 14.11
CA ARG A 12 -4.42 -0.10 13.40
C ARG A 12 -3.62 -1.39 13.38
N LEU A 13 -4.31 -2.52 13.41
CA LEU A 13 -3.70 -3.79 13.04
C LEU A 13 -3.43 -3.77 11.54
N ASN A 14 -2.23 -4.12 11.13
CA ASN A 14 -1.79 -4.07 9.73
C ASN A 14 -0.71 -5.12 9.45
N ARG A 15 -0.86 -6.31 10.03
CA ARG A 15 0.07 -7.44 9.81
C ARG A 15 -0.06 -7.99 8.40
N SER A 16 -1.28 -7.97 7.87
CA SER A 16 -1.60 -8.42 6.52
C SER A 16 -2.67 -7.54 5.90
N GLU A 17 -2.57 -7.34 4.59
CA GLU A 17 -3.46 -6.52 3.80
C GLU A 17 -3.83 -7.24 2.51
N LEU A 18 -5.13 -7.42 2.27
CA LEU A 18 -5.67 -8.16 1.13
C LEU A 18 -6.22 -7.21 0.09
N ALA A 19 -5.69 -7.31 -1.13
CA ALA A 19 -6.23 -6.63 -2.31
C ALA A 19 -7.38 -7.43 -2.92
N VAL A 20 -8.53 -6.79 -3.15
CA VAL A 20 -9.68 -7.41 -3.82
C VAL A 20 -10.15 -6.52 -4.97
N PRO A 21 -10.11 -6.99 -6.24
CA PRO A 21 -10.56 -6.20 -7.38
C PRO A 21 -12.03 -5.80 -7.24
N GLY A 22 -12.34 -4.52 -7.41
CA GLY A 22 -13.71 -4.00 -7.32
C GLY A 22 -14.66 -4.56 -8.37
N SER A 23 -14.13 -5.05 -9.51
CA SER A 23 -14.90 -5.74 -10.53
C SER A 23 -15.34 -7.16 -10.12
N GLN A 24 -14.75 -7.73 -9.05
CA GLN A 24 -14.96 -9.12 -8.63
C GLN A 24 -15.85 -9.20 -7.38
N ALA A 25 -17.08 -8.69 -7.45
CA ALA A 25 -18.00 -8.61 -6.31
C ALA A 25 -18.21 -9.95 -5.58
N GLN A 26 -18.15 -11.07 -6.29
CA GLN A 26 -18.27 -12.42 -5.72
C GLN A 26 -17.13 -12.79 -4.74
N MET A 27 -16.03 -12.02 -4.72
CA MET A 27 -14.91 -12.25 -3.81
C MET A 27 -15.07 -11.52 -2.48
N PHE A 28 -15.94 -10.52 -2.39
CA PHE A 28 -16.02 -9.63 -1.24
C PHE A 28 -16.42 -10.35 0.05
N GLU A 29 -17.45 -11.20 0.02
CA GLU A 29 -17.86 -11.96 1.21
C GLU A 29 -16.80 -12.97 1.66
N LYS A 30 -16.04 -13.55 0.71
CA LYS A 30 -14.93 -14.44 1.06
C LYS A 30 -13.82 -13.64 1.73
N ALA A 31 -13.50 -12.45 1.22
CA ALA A 31 -12.53 -11.55 1.82
C ALA A 31 -12.96 -11.11 3.23
N ALA A 32 -14.21 -10.79 3.44
CA ALA A 32 -14.76 -10.43 4.75
C ALA A 32 -14.58 -11.54 5.80
N LYS A 33 -14.61 -12.81 5.38
CA LYS A 33 -14.42 -13.99 6.25
C LYS A 33 -12.95 -14.39 6.45
N SER A 34 -12.01 -13.73 5.78
CA SER A 34 -10.57 -14.01 5.94
C SER A 34 -10.01 -13.45 7.26
N ASP A 35 -8.84 -13.93 7.68
CA ASP A 35 -8.19 -13.50 8.92
C ASP A 35 -7.26 -12.27 8.75
N VAL A 36 -7.34 -11.57 7.62
CA VAL A 36 -6.53 -10.37 7.38
C VAL A 36 -6.99 -9.19 8.23
N ASP A 37 -6.05 -8.32 8.55
CA ASP A 37 -6.34 -7.10 9.33
C ASP A 37 -6.94 -6.00 8.46
N VAL A 38 -6.48 -5.87 7.21
CA VAL A 38 -6.88 -4.80 6.29
C VAL A 38 -7.35 -5.39 4.96
N ILE A 39 -8.44 -4.88 4.45
CA ILE A 39 -8.90 -5.16 3.08
C ILE A 39 -8.93 -3.86 2.32
N PHE A 40 -8.27 -3.82 1.17
CA PHE A 40 -8.52 -2.75 0.23
C PHE A 40 -9.24 -3.24 -1.03
N LEU A 41 -10.33 -2.55 -1.37
CA LEU A 41 -11.09 -2.78 -2.57
C LEU A 41 -10.48 -1.95 -3.70
N ASP A 42 -10.04 -2.62 -4.74
CA ASP A 42 -9.20 -2.00 -5.76
C ASP A 42 -10.01 -1.47 -6.95
N LEU A 43 -9.77 -0.22 -7.33
CA LEU A 43 -10.29 0.41 -8.54
C LEU A 43 -9.23 0.65 -9.61
N GLU A 44 -7.96 0.42 -9.28
CA GLU A 44 -6.84 0.78 -10.13
C GLU A 44 -6.42 -0.40 -11.03
N ASP A 45 -5.21 -0.90 -10.92
CA ASP A 45 -4.58 -1.83 -11.88
C ASP A 45 -5.30 -3.18 -12.01
N ALA A 46 -6.01 -3.64 -10.98
CA ALA A 46 -6.74 -4.91 -11.03
C ALA A 46 -8.13 -4.80 -11.68
N VAL A 47 -8.51 -3.62 -12.18
CA VAL A 47 -9.81 -3.37 -12.82
C VAL A 47 -9.60 -2.82 -14.22
N ALA A 48 -10.20 -3.47 -15.23
CA ALA A 48 -10.12 -3.02 -16.61
C ALA A 48 -10.83 -1.65 -16.80
N PRO A 49 -10.40 -0.82 -17.77
CA PRO A 49 -10.96 0.50 -17.98
C PRO A 49 -12.48 0.54 -18.16
N ASP A 50 -13.04 -0.40 -18.87
CA ASP A 50 -14.48 -0.55 -19.12
C ASP A 50 -15.28 -1.08 -17.93
N GLU A 51 -14.61 -1.64 -16.93
CA GLU A 51 -15.23 -2.14 -15.69
C GLU A 51 -15.19 -1.11 -14.54
N LYS A 52 -14.45 -0.02 -14.66
CA LYS A 52 -14.20 0.94 -13.56
C LYS A 52 -15.47 1.53 -12.95
N GLU A 53 -16.45 1.86 -13.77
CA GLU A 53 -17.73 2.40 -13.27
C GLU A 53 -18.52 1.34 -12.49
N GLN A 54 -18.57 0.12 -13.00
CA GLN A 54 -19.26 -0.97 -12.31
C GLN A 54 -18.53 -1.36 -11.03
N ALA A 55 -17.21 -1.41 -11.04
CA ALA A 55 -16.40 -1.68 -9.87
C ALA A 55 -16.66 -0.68 -8.75
N ARG A 56 -16.78 0.61 -9.06
CA ARG A 56 -17.15 1.65 -8.09
C ARG A 56 -18.51 1.39 -7.47
N LYS A 57 -19.54 1.06 -8.26
CA LYS A 57 -20.86 0.70 -7.77
C LYS A 57 -20.83 -0.53 -6.86
N ASN A 58 -20.07 -1.55 -7.25
CA ASN A 58 -19.90 -2.76 -6.45
C ASN A 58 -19.26 -2.45 -5.09
N ILE A 59 -18.22 -1.60 -5.06
CA ILE A 59 -17.54 -1.20 -3.83
C ILE A 59 -18.48 -0.42 -2.90
N ILE A 60 -19.25 0.52 -3.43
CA ILE A 60 -20.23 1.28 -2.64
C ILE A 60 -21.26 0.35 -2.01
N ALA A 61 -21.81 -0.58 -2.78
CA ALA A 61 -22.75 -1.58 -2.27
C ALA A 61 -22.08 -2.45 -1.19
N ALA A 62 -20.87 -2.97 -1.45
CA ALA A 62 -20.15 -3.83 -0.53
C ALA A 62 -19.83 -3.15 0.81
N LEU A 63 -19.38 -1.89 0.79
CA LEU A 63 -19.10 -1.13 2.01
C LEU A 63 -20.36 -0.94 2.86
N ASN A 64 -21.53 -0.75 2.24
CA ASN A 64 -22.78 -0.51 2.94
C ASN A 64 -23.48 -1.79 3.40
N GLU A 65 -23.35 -2.90 2.68
CA GLU A 65 -24.19 -4.10 2.86
C GLU A 65 -23.46 -5.26 3.53
N ILE A 66 -22.11 -5.38 3.36
CA ILE A 66 -21.34 -6.49 3.92
C ILE A 66 -20.87 -6.15 5.33
N ASP A 67 -20.97 -7.11 6.23
CA ASP A 67 -20.34 -7.03 7.56
C ASP A 67 -18.84 -7.38 7.44
N TRP A 68 -18.01 -6.36 7.52
CA TRP A 68 -16.57 -6.47 7.50
C TRP A 68 -15.95 -6.76 8.86
N GLY A 69 -16.78 -6.85 9.92
CA GLY A 69 -16.33 -7.10 11.28
C GLY A 69 -15.43 -6.00 11.81
N HIS A 70 -14.25 -6.40 12.31
CA HIS A 70 -13.25 -5.48 12.87
C HIS A 70 -12.13 -5.07 11.89
N LYS A 71 -12.26 -5.46 10.64
CA LYS A 71 -11.24 -5.17 9.63
C LYS A 71 -11.18 -3.68 9.29
N THR A 72 -9.99 -3.18 9.05
CA THR A 72 -9.80 -1.86 8.45
C THR A 72 -10.19 -1.92 6.97
N MET A 73 -11.12 -1.07 6.57
CA MET A 73 -11.57 -1.00 5.18
C MET A 73 -10.89 0.14 4.45
N SER A 74 -10.18 -0.20 3.38
CA SER A 74 -9.52 0.73 2.47
C SER A 74 -10.07 0.59 1.05
N ILE A 75 -9.94 1.62 0.25
CA ILE A 75 -10.11 1.57 -1.21
C ILE A 75 -8.84 2.05 -1.88
N ARG A 76 -8.41 1.40 -2.96
CA ARG A 76 -7.38 1.98 -3.82
C ARG A 76 -8.06 2.68 -4.98
N ILE A 77 -7.96 4.01 -5.01
CA ILE A 77 -8.50 4.84 -6.09
C ILE A 77 -7.60 4.77 -7.33
N ASN A 78 -8.10 5.23 -8.46
CA ASN A 78 -7.25 5.42 -9.64
C ASN A 78 -6.24 6.56 -9.42
N GLY A 79 -5.14 6.56 -10.16
CA GLY A 79 -4.12 7.60 -10.09
C GLY A 79 -4.65 8.98 -10.50
N LEU A 80 -4.02 10.03 -9.96
CA LEU A 80 -4.37 11.42 -10.27
C LEU A 80 -4.10 11.82 -11.73
N ASP A 81 -3.31 11.05 -12.42
CA ASP A 81 -3.02 11.16 -13.86
C ASP A 81 -4.15 10.62 -14.76
N THR A 82 -5.22 10.09 -14.16
CA THR A 82 -6.37 9.52 -14.86
C THR A 82 -7.62 10.39 -14.72
N HIS A 83 -8.58 10.20 -15.60
CA HIS A 83 -9.90 10.88 -15.50
C HIS A 83 -10.89 10.11 -14.59
N TYR A 84 -10.45 9.02 -13.93
CA TYR A 84 -11.31 8.21 -13.05
C TYR A 84 -11.27 8.67 -11.60
N MET A 85 -10.12 9.15 -11.12
CA MET A 85 -9.84 9.40 -9.71
C MET A 85 -10.90 10.25 -9.01
N TYR A 86 -11.30 11.37 -9.61
CA TYR A 86 -12.24 12.29 -8.98
C TYR A 86 -13.61 11.64 -8.72
N ARG A 87 -14.06 10.74 -9.63
CA ARG A 87 -15.29 9.98 -9.44
C ARG A 87 -15.14 8.92 -8.36
N ASP A 88 -13.98 8.29 -8.26
CA ASP A 88 -13.73 7.31 -7.20
C ASP A 88 -13.86 7.97 -5.83
N VAL A 89 -13.25 9.14 -5.65
CA VAL A 89 -13.33 9.89 -4.40
C VAL A 89 -14.75 10.39 -4.14
N VAL A 90 -15.34 11.12 -5.09
CA VAL A 90 -16.65 11.74 -4.88
C VAL A 90 -17.73 10.69 -4.64
N ASP A 91 -17.88 9.73 -5.56
CA ASP A 91 -18.99 8.79 -5.52
C ASP A 91 -18.92 7.87 -4.30
N ILE A 92 -17.72 7.41 -3.92
CA ILE A 92 -17.56 6.48 -2.79
C ILE A 92 -17.64 7.22 -1.45
N VAL A 93 -16.95 8.34 -1.30
CA VAL A 93 -16.97 9.07 -0.02
C VAL A 93 -18.35 9.62 0.26
N GLU A 94 -19.10 10.12 -0.74
CA GLU A 94 -20.46 10.58 -0.55
C GLU A 94 -21.44 9.49 -0.13
N GLN A 95 -21.28 8.26 -0.63
CA GLN A 95 -22.27 7.20 -0.49
C GLN A 95 -21.90 6.12 0.53
N ALA A 96 -20.60 6.00 0.87
CA ALA A 96 -20.11 4.96 1.78
C ALA A 96 -18.99 5.43 2.73
N GLY A 97 -18.71 6.73 2.81
CA GLY A 97 -17.56 7.28 3.57
C GLY A 97 -17.61 6.95 5.06
N GLU A 98 -18.79 6.83 5.69
CA GLU A 98 -18.89 6.42 7.10
C GLU A 98 -18.39 5.00 7.37
N ARG A 99 -18.41 4.14 6.35
CA ARG A 99 -17.93 2.75 6.39
C ARG A 99 -16.48 2.59 5.97
N LEU A 100 -15.89 3.64 5.39
CA LEU A 100 -14.55 3.64 4.88
C LEU A 100 -13.57 4.16 5.94
N ASP A 101 -12.47 3.44 6.17
CA ASP A 101 -11.43 3.85 7.09
C ASP A 101 -10.32 4.61 6.37
N LEU A 102 -9.90 4.13 5.20
CA LEU A 102 -8.71 4.58 4.49
C LEU A 102 -8.96 4.74 2.99
N ILE A 103 -8.27 5.69 2.39
CA ILE A 103 -8.11 5.80 0.94
C ILE A 103 -6.63 5.58 0.61
N MET A 104 -6.36 4.57 -0.19
CA MET A 104 -5.04 4.30 -0.74
C MET A 104 -4.85 5.05 -2.05
N ILE A 105 -3.89 5.95 -2.09
CA ILE A 105 -3.58 6.81 -3.23
C ILE A 105 -2.37 6.23 -3.96
N PRO A 106 -2.53 5.71 -5.19
CA PRO A 106 -1.44 5.16 -5.96
C PRO A 106 -0.61 6.25 -6.63
N LYS A 107 0.60 5.92 -7.02
CA LYS A 107 1.49 6.71 -7.88
C LYS A 107 1.71 8.16 -7.40
N VAL A 108 1.62 8.39 -6.09
CA VAL A 108 1.83 9.72 -5.49
C VAL A 108 3.23 10.22 -5.82
N GLY A 109 3.31 11.38 -6.47
CA GLY A 109 4.57 11.98 -6.91
C GLY A 109 5.01 13.18 -6.06
N THR A 110 4.05 13.92 -5.51
CA THR A 110 4.29 15.18 -4.80
C THR A 110 3.32 15.39 -3.64
N ALA A 111 3.64 16.32 -2.74
CA ALA A 111 2.71 16.77 -1.69
C ALA A 111 1.41 17.38 -2.25
N ALA A 112 1.45 17.94 -3.45
CA ALA A 112 0.26 18.52 -4.11
C ALA A 112 -0.78 17.44 -4.48
N ASP A 113 -0.34 16.22 -4.80
CA ASP A 113 -1.22 15.10 -5.09
C ASP A 113 -2.04 14.73 -3.85
N VAL A 114 -1.38 14.69 -2.70
CA VAL A 114 -2.02 14.44 -1.39
C VAL A 114 -3.02 15.55 -1.08
N TYR A 115 -2.61 16.81 -1.26
CA TYR A 115 -3.46 17.97 -1.00
C TYR A 115 -4.73 17.95 -1.85
N ALA A 116 -4.62 17.58 -3.13
CA ALA A 116 -5.78 17.53 -4.03
C ALA A 116 -6.86 16.56 -3.52
N VAL A 117 -6.45 15.35 -3.08
CA VAL A 117 -7.38 14.36 -2.53
C VAL A 117 -7.91 14.80 -1.16
N ASP A 118 -7.05 15.37 -0.30
CA ASP A 118 -7.46 15.84 1.04
C ASP A 118 -8.55 16.91 0.96
N MET A 119 -8.41 17.86 0.04
CA MET A 119 -9.42 18.92 -0.13
C MET A 119 -10.78 18.36 -0.58
N MET A 120 -10.79 17.41 -1.51
CA MET A 120 -12.03 16.76 -1.95
C MET A 120 -12.68 16.00 -0.80
N VAL A 121 -11.93 15.13 -0.11
CA VAL A 121 -12.45 14.32 1.01
C VAL A 121 -12.94 15.22 2.14
N THR A 122 -12.19 16.25 2.50
CA THR A 122 -12.58 17.19 3.57
C THR A 122 -13.91 17.89 3.26
N GLN A 123 -14.09 18.39 2.03
CA GLN A 123 -15.34 19.05 1.65
C GLN A 123 -16.53 18.11 1.68
N ILE A 124 -16.34 16.86 1.26
CA ILE A 124 -17.43 15.86 1.30
C ILE A 124 -17.77 15.48 2.75
N GLU A 125 -16.78 15.19 3.59
CA GLU A 125 -17.00 14.88 5.00
C GLU A 125 -17.74 16.01 5.73
N ASP A 126 -17.32 17.26 5.50
CA ASP A 126 -17.96 18.42 6.12
C ASP A 126 -19.41 18.60 5.61
N ALA A 127 -19.66 18.43 4.31
CA ALA A 127 -21.00 18.51 3.73
C ALA A 127 -21.94 17.40 4.22
N LYS A 128 -21.40 16.18 4.43
CA LYS A 128 -22.16 15.01 4.94
C LYS A 128 -22.24 14.99 6.47
N GLY A 129 -21.44 15.78 7.18
CA GLY A 129 -21.40 15.82 8.64
C GLY A 129 -20.79 14.55 9.25
N TYR A 130 -19.86 13.89 8.58
CA TYR A 130 -19.23 12.68 9.08
C TYR A 130 -18.44 12.96 10.36
N LYS A 131 -18.53 12.04 11.33
CA LYS A 131 -17.84 12.17 12.62
C LYS A 131 -16.45 11.58 12.60
N LYS A 132 -16.23 10.59 11.74
CA LYS A 132 -14.95 9.94 11.53
C LYS A 132 -14.24 10.60 10.33
N ARG A 133 -12.94 10.85 10.47
CA ARG A 133 -12.08 11.28 9.37
C ARG A 133 -11.52 10.06 8.66
N ILE A 134 -11.60 10.05 7.34
CA ILE A 134 -10.97 9.03 6.49
C ILE A 134 -9.47 9.30 6.44
N GLY A 135 -8.66 8.29 6.75
CA GLY A 135 -7.19 8.36 6.66
C GLY A 135 -6.67 8.08 5.25
N PHE A 136 -5.38 8.35 5.03
CA PHE A 136 -4.71 8.12 3.74
C PHE A 136 -3.55 7.16 3.85
N GLU A 137 -3.46 6.30 2.85
CA GLU A 137 -2.33 5.42 2.56
C GLU A 137 -1.73 5.82 1.22
N HIS A 138 -0.42 5.97 1.14
CA HIS A 138 0.24 6.38 -0.09
C HIS A 138 1.11 5.28 -0.63
N ILE A 139 0.96 4.94 -1.92
CA ILE A 139 1.87 4.01 -2.57
C ILE A 139 3.03 4.81 -3.19
N ILE A 140 4.21 4.62 -2.65
CA ILE A 140 5.46 5.19 -3.15
C ILE A 140 6.04 4.23 -4.18
N GLU A 141 5.74 4.49 -5.45
CA GLU A 141 5.98 3.55 -6.53
C GLU A 141 6.48 4.22 -7.81
N THR A 142 6.93 5.48 -7.70
CA THR A 142 7.58 6.19 -8.79
C THR A 142 8.90 6.79 -8.35
N ALA A 143 9.82 7.02 -9.28
CA ALA A 143 11.07 7.72 -8.98
C ALA A 143 10.80 9.12 -8.40
N LEU A 144 9.78 9.83 -8.92
CA LEU A 144 9.37 11.14 -8.42
C LEU A 144 8.82 11.05 -6.99
N GLY A 145 7.93 10.07 -6.71
CA GLY A 145 7.38 9.85 -5.37
C GLY A 145 8.46 9.50 -4.36
N MET A 146 9.42 8.65 -4.73
CA MET A 146 10.55 8.32 -3.87
C MET A 146 11.48 9.52 -3.64
N GLN A 147 11.67 10.37 -4.63
CA GLN A 147 12.42 11.62 -4.48
C GLN A 147 11.78 12.55 -3.45
N ASN A 148 10.45 12.65 -3.46
CA ASN A 148 9.65 13.57 -2.64
C ASN A 148 9.00 12.88 -1.42
N VAL A 149 9.41 11.67 -1.06
CA VAL A 149 8.73 10.84 -0.05
C VAL A 149 8.58 11.53 1.31
N SER A 150 9.54 12.35 1.71
CA SER A 150 9.49 13.10 2.98
C SER A 150 8.42 14.20 2.96
N GLU A 151 8.26 14.89 1.84
CA GLU A 151 7.24 15.93 1.66
C GLU A 151 5.84 15.31 1.57
N ILE A 152 5.72 14.18 0.86
CA ILE A 152 4.48 13.39 0.78
C ILE A 152 4.06 12.93 2.18
N ALA A 153 4.99 12.39 2.97
CA ALA A 153 4.71 11.93 4.32
C ALA A 153 4.17 13.03 5.23
N ALA A 154 4.63 14.26 5.05
CA ALA A 154 4.25 15.43 5.86
C ALA A 154 3.01 16.17 5.31
N ALA A 155 2.49 15.82 4.14
CA ALA A 155 1.56 16.66 3.36
C ALA A 155 0.15 16.79 3.96
N SER A 156 -0.28 15.83 4.77
CA SER A 156 -1.62 15.84 5.38
C SER A 156 -1.63 15.20 6.76
N LYS A 157 -2.51 15.69 7.63
CA LYS A 157 -2.83 15.08 8.93
C LYS A 157 -3.68 13.81 8.79
N ARG A 158 -4.15 13.49 7.60
CA ARG A 158 -4.85 12.25 7.27
C ARG A 158 -3.88 11.11 6.93
N ASN A 159 -2.60 11.41 6.70
CA ASN A 159 -1.63 10.38 6.34
C ASN A 159 -1.47 9.38 7.49
N GLU A 160 -1.62 8.09 7.18
CA GLU A 160 -1.48 7.01 8.15
C GLU A 160 -0.35 6.03 7.79
N SER A 161 -0.13 5.79 6.50
CA SER A 161 0.90 4.83 6.06
C SER A 161 1.52 5.18 4.70
N LEU A 162 2.74 4.69 4.50
CA LEU A 162 3.43 4.65 3.21
C LEU A 162 3.65 3.19 2.81
N HIS A 163 3.30 2.86 1.59
CA HIS A 163 3.42 1.53 1.00
C HIS A 163 4.46 1.54 -0.12
N PHE A 164 5.27 0.48 -0.23
CA PHE A 164 6.20 0.35 -1.34
C PHE A 164 5.59 -0.40 -2.51
N GLY A 165 5.43 0.26 -3.66
CA GLY A 165 4.94 -0.35 -4.89
C GLY A 165 6.07 -0.80 -5.81
N VAL A 166 6.64 -1.97 -5.53
CA VAL A 166 7.88 -2.45 -6.16
C VAL A 166 7.79 -2.59 -7.69
N ALA A 167 6.65 -3.00 -8.24
CA ALA A 167 6.48 -3.23 -9.67
C ALA A 167 6.55 -1.92 -10.48
N ASP A 168 5.72 -0.96 -10.10
CA ASP A 168 5.70 0.36 -10.74
C ASP A 168 6.98 1.14 -10.46
N TYR A 169 7.58 0.98 -9.27
CA TYR A 169 8.88 1.55 -8.96
C TYR A 169 9.97 1.03 -9.89
N ALA A 170 10.00 -0.29 -10.13
CA ALA A 170 10.93 -0.90 -11.07
C ALA A 170 10.72 -0.35 -12.49
N ALA A 171 9.48 -0.24 -12.94
CA ALA A 171 9.15 0.34 -14.23
C ALA A 171 9.56 1.82 -14.32
N SER A 172 9.23 2.62 -13.31
CA SER A 172 9.57 4.04 -13.24
C SER A 172 11.08 4.31 -13.25
N THR A 173 11.85 3.47 -12.57
CA THR A 173 13.32 3.55 -12.51
C THR A 173 14.00 2.80 -13.66
N ARG A 174 13.24 2.13 -14.54
CA ARG A 174 13.72 1.29 -15.64
C ARG A 174 14.65 0.17 -15.16
N ALA A 175 14.38 -0.37 -13.98
CA ALA A 175 15.14 -1.49 -13.43
C ALA A 175 14.90 -2.76 -14.26
N ARG A 176 15.97 -3.53 -14.51
CA ARG A 176 15.87 -4.82 -15.17
C ARG A 176 15.50 -5.89 -14.16
N THR A 177 14.22 -6.09 -13.95
CA THR A 177 13.72 -7.17 -13.10
C THR A 177 12.39 -7.68 -13.61
N THR A 178 12.20 -8.98 -13.51
CA THR A 178 10.92 -9.67 -13.75
C THR A 178 10.33 -10.23 -12.46
N ILE A 179 11.06 -10.07 -11.34
CA ILE A 179 10.70 -10.65 -10.04
C ILE A 179 10.20 -9.52 -9.13
N ILE A 180 8.93 -9.58 -8.78
CA ILE A 180 8.30 -8.61 -7.88
C ILE A 180 8.60 -9.01 -6.44
N GLY A 181 9.36 -8.18 -5.72
CA GLY A 181 9.69 -8.36 -4.31
C GLY A 181 10.75 -9.41 -4.02
N GLY A 182 11.32 -10.07 -5.03
CA GLY A 182 12.36 -11.08 -4.90
C GLY A 182 13.79 -10.52 -4.99
N VAL A 183 14.77 -11.40 -4.77
CA VAL A 183 16.19 -11.13 -5.03
C VAL A 183 16.48 -11.35 -6.50
N ASN A 184 17.12 -10.40 -7.15
CA ASN A 184 17.57 -10.57 -8.53
C ASN A 184 19.00 -11.13 -8.51
N PRO A 185 19.25 -12.33 -9.08
CA PRO A 185 20.58 -12.94 -9.08
C PRO A 185 21.64 -12.12 -9.83
N ASP A 186 21.24 -11.30 -10.78
CA ASP A 186 22.15 -10.42 -11.52
C ASP A 186 22.57 -9.17 -10.72
N TYR A 187 21.86 -8.87 -9.62
CA TYR A 187 22.20 -7.80 -8.69
C TYR A 187 23.03 -8.34 -7.52
N SER A 188 24.24 -8.78 -7.83
CA SER A 188 25.15 -9.38 -6.87
C SER A 188 26.58 -8.87 -7.05
N VAL A 189 27.38 -9.00 -6.02
CA VAL A 189 28.81 -8.63 -6.03
C VAL A 189 29.65 -9.89 -5.90
N LEU A 190 30.50 -10.12 -6.89
CA LEU A 190 31.49 -11.20 -6.82
C LEU A 190 32.74 -10.68 -6.09
N THR A 191 33.18 -11.37 -5.04
CA THR A 191 34.37 -11.00 -4.28
C THR A 191 35.64 -11.14 -5.13
N ASP A 192 36.73 -10.52 -4.68
CA ASP A 192 38.07 -10.84 -5.20
C ASP A 192 38.42 -12.31 -4.91
N PRO A 193 39.30 -12.92 -5.69
CA PRO A 193 39.75 -14.28 -5.42
C PRO A 193 40.44 -14.38 -4.06
N ALA A 194 40.08 -15.41 -3.27
CA ALA A 194 40.83 -15.80 -2.10
C ALA A 194 42.18 -16.46 -2.52
N GLU A 195 43.06 -16.76 -1.56
CA GLU A 195 44.36 -17.40 -1.83
C GLU A 195 44.22 -18.76 -2.55
N ASP A 196 43.14 -19.48 -2.31
CA ASP A 196 42.82 -20.74 -2.98
C ASP A 196 42.13 -20.57 -4.34
N GLY A 197 41.95 -19.33 -4.81
CA GLY A 197 41.28 -18.99 -6.05
C GLY A 197 39.75 -19.00 -5.97
N SER A 198 39.17 -19.32 -4.83
CA SER A 198 37.68 -19.29 -4.64
C SER A 198 37.15 -17.86 -4.60
N ARG A 199 35.90 -17.69 -5.01
CA ARG A 199 35.19 -16.42 -4.96
C ARG A 199 33.77 -16.65 -4.40
N TYR A 200 33.29 -15.67 -3.67
CA TYR A 200 31.94 -15.69 -3.11
C TYR A 200 31.05 -14.67 -3.81
N VAL A 201 29.77 -14.97 -3.87
CA VAL A 201 28.74 -14.07 -4.38
C VAL A 201 27.97 -13.49 -3.20
N HIS A 202 28.01 -12.17 -3.06
CA HIS A 202 27.16 -11.44 -2.12
C HIS A 202 25.92 -10.92 -2.87
N TRP A 203 24.77 -11.40 -2.46
CA TRP A 203 23.49 -10.97 -3.00
C TRP A 203 23.19 -9.56 -2.52
N GLY A 204 22.87 -8.67 -3.45
CA GLY A 204 22.36 -7.34 -3.16
C GLY A 204 20.84 -7.35 -3.06
N ASP A 205 20.31 -6.49 -2.21
CA ASP A 205 18.88 -6.15 -2.21
C ASP A 205 18.71 -4.82 -2.97
N MET A 206 18.27 -4.89 -4.21
CA MET A 206 18.12 -3.71 -5.06
C MET A 206 17.03 -2.74 -4.58
N TRP A 207 16.15 -3.20 -3.69
CA TRP A 207 15.06 -2.40 -3.12
C TRP A 207 15.42 -1.77 -1.77
N HIS A 208 16.52 -2.17 -1.16
CA HIS A 208 16.90 -1.76 0.19
C HIS A 208 16.93 -0.24 0.37
N TYR A 209 17.55 0.49 -0.57
CA TYR A 209 17.62 1.95 -0.49
C TYR A 209 16.21 2.59 -0.48
N ALA A 210 15.34 2.15 -1.39
CA ALA A 210 13.99 2.68 -1.51
C ALA A 210 13.17 2.39 -0.24
N LEU A 211 13.21 1.16 0.24
CA LEU A 211 12.54 0.74 1.48
C LEU A 211 13.07 1.52 2.69
N ALA A 212 14.37 1.60 2.88
CA ALA A 212 14.98 2.30 4.01
C ALA A 212 14.62 3.80 3.99
N ARG A 213 14.67 4.45 2.82
CA ARG A 213 14.30 5.85 2.65
C ARG A 213 12.81 6.09 2.99
N MET A 214 11.92 5.23 2.50
CA MET A 214 10.49 5.30 2.81
C MET A 214 10.22 5.11 4.31
N VAL A 215 10.89 4.15 4.94
CA VAL A 215 10.76 3.90 6.39
C VAL A 215 11.19 5.12 7.21
N VAL A 216 12.30 5.75 6.87
CA VAL A 216 12.76 6.98 7.55
C VAL A 216 11.72 8.10 7.40
N ALA A 217 11.18 8.31 6.20
CA ALA A 217 10.16 9.33 5.95
C ALA A 217 8.87 9.04 6.73
N ALA A 218 8.41 7.79 6.73
CA ALA A 218 7.22 7.37 7.47
C ALA A 218 7.41 7.60 8.97
N ARG A 219 8.48 7.05 9.57
CA ARG A 219 8.73 7.15 11.02
C ARG A 219 8.95 8.59 11.50
N ALA A 220 9.62 9.42 10.69
CA ALA A 220 9.81 10.84 10.99
C ALA A 220 8.49 11.63 11.07
N ASN A 221 7.43 11.12 10.44
CA ASN A 221 6.10 11.74 10.44
C ASN A 221 5.04 10.91 11.20
N GLY A 222 5.45 9.90 11.97
CA GLY A 222 4.54 9.08 12.78
C GLY A 222 3.67 8.10 11.99
N LEU A 223 4.03 7.82 10.74
CA LEU A 223 3.29 6.96 9.83
C LEU A 223 3.78 5.51 9.92
N ARG A 224 2.92 4.56 9.51
CA ARG A 224 3.27 3.16 9.34
C ARG A 224 3.95 2.95 7.99
N PRO A 225 5.17 2.41 7.93
CA PRO A 225 5.73 1.89 6.68
C PRO A 225 5.21 0.49 6.42
N ILE A 226 4.77 0.21 5.20
CA ILE A 226 4.21 -1.07 4.75
C ILE A 226 5.01 -1.58 3.55
N ASP A 227 5.38 -2.86 3.57
CA ASP A 227 6.09 -3.49 2.45
C ASP A 227 5.16 -3.70 1.24
N GLY A 228 5.77 -3.91 0.09
CA GLY A 228 5.06 -4.15 -1.17
C GLY A 228 4.39 -5.53 -1.24
N PRO A 229 3.68 -5.80 -2.32
CA PRO A 229 3.07 -7.10 -2.57
C PRO A 229 4.13 -8.16 -2.85
N PHE A 230 3.80 -9.42 -2.55
CA PHE A 230 4.52 -10.59 -3.02
C PHE A 230 3.76 -11.19 -4.20
N GLY A 231 4.43 -11.38 -5.33
CA GLY A 231 3.76 -11.72 -6.60
C GLY A 231 3.46 -13.20 -6.78
N ASP A 232 4.27 -14.10 -6.20
CA ASP A 232 4.12 -15.54 -6.38
C ASP A 232 3.30 -16.17 -5.25
N PHE A 233 2.00 -16.34 -5.48
CA PHE A 233 1.09 -16.95 -4.52
C PHE A 233 1.28 -18.47 -4.36
N GLN A 234 2.10 -19.11 -5.19
CA GLN A 234 2.42 -20.54 -5.11
C GLN A 234 3.70 -20.81 -4.33
N ASP A 235 4.43 -19.77 -3.92
CA ASP A 235 5.66 -19.89 -3.12
C ASP A 235 5.49 -19.35 -1.69
N PRO A 236 4.91 -20.13 -0.77
CA PRO A 236 4.73 -19.68 0.62
C PRO A 236 6.06 -19.51 1.38
N ASP A 237 7.10 -20.24 1.02
CA ASP A 237 8.41 -20.13 1.68
C ASP A 237 9.13 -18.86 1.24
N GLY A 238 9.08 -18.52 -0.05
CA GLY A 238 9.54 -17.23 -0.56
C GLY A 238 8.79 -16.06 0.07
N TYR A 239 7.46 -16.18 0.23
CA TYR A 239 6.66 -15.18 0.94
C TYR A 239 7.14 -14.97 2.38
N ARG A 240 7.31 -16.07 3.15
CA ARG A 240 7.80 -16.01 4.54
C ARG A 240 9.20 -15.41 4.63
N ALA A 241 10.11 -15.81 3.74
CA ALA A 241 11.47 -15.28 3.69
C ALA A 241 11.46 -13.76 3.39
N ALA A 242 10.66 -13.33 2.42
CA ALA A 242 10.52 -11.92 2.08
C ALA A 242 9.87 -11.11 3.22
N ALA A 243 8.85 -11.66 3.89
CA ALA A 243 8.22 -11.01 5.03
C ALA A 243 9.18 -10.87 6.22
N LYS A 244 9.96 -11.92 6.54
CA LYS A 244 11.00 -11.86 7.58
C LYS A 244 12.08 -10.82 7.26
N ARG A 245 12.50 -10.73 6.01
CA ARG A 245 13.46 -9.71 5.56
C ARG A 245 12.89 -8.30 5.72
N ALA A 246 11.68 -8.08 5.26
CA ALA A 246 11.00 -6.80 5.37
C ALA A 246 10.84 -6.38 6.84
N ALA A 247 10.47 -7.29 7.73
CA ALA A 247 10.31 -7.02 9.16
C ALA A 247 11.59 -6.53 9.86
N MET A 248 12.77 -6.77 9.30
CA MET A 248 14.03 -6.22 9.83
C MET A 248 14.16 -4.71 9.56
N VAL A 249 13.51 -4.18 8.55
CA VAL A 249 13.55 -2.76 8.18
C VAL A 249 12.20 -2.10 8.47
N ILE A 250 11.11 -2.83 8.23
CA ILE A 250 9.72 -2.43 8.38
C ILE A 250 9.12 -3.25 9.50
N SER A 251 8.85 -2.66 10.65
CA SER A 251 8.25 -3.37 11.79
C SER A 251 6.72 -3.50 11.73
N GLU A 252 6.12 -3.16 10.61
CA GLU A 252 4.68 -3.26 10.32
C GLU A 252 4.40 -4.37 9.29
N GLY A 253 3.15 -4.54 8.91
CA GLY A 253 2.70 -5.60 8.03
C GLY A 253 3.19 -5.55 6.59
N ARG A 254 2.77 -6.53 5.83
CA ARG A 254 3.03 -6.68 4.41
C ARG A 254 1.73 -6.78 3.62
N ARG A 255 1.66 -6.08 2.50
CA ARG A 255 0.57 -6.21 1.54
C ARG A 255 0.64 -7.57 0.85
N THR A 256 -0.47 -8.29 0.76
CA THR A 256 -0.56 -9.60 0.10
C THR A 256 -1.84 -9.73 -0.71
N ARG A 257 -1.77 -10.51 -1.77
CA ARG A 257 -2.93 -11.03 -2.49
C ARG A 257 -3.35 -12.41 -1.98
N GLN A 258 -2.61 -12.96 -1.02
CA GLN A 258 -2.84 -14.30 -0.51
C GLN A 258 -3.77 -14.30 0.70
N ASP A 259 -4.59 -15.34 0.73
CA ASP A 259 -5.45 -15.66 1.87
C ASP A 259 -4.64 -15.84 3.16
N ALA A 260 -5.26 -15.48 4.25
CA ALA A 260 -4.79 -15.61 5.61
C ALA A 260 -4.37 -17.03 6.07
N ALA A 261 -4.35 -18.01 5.19
CA ALA A 261 -3.85 -19.36 5.49
C ALA A 261 -2.37 -19.37 5.94
N LEU A 262 -1.66 -18.24 5.84
CA LEU A 262 -0.29 -18.09 6.32
C LEU A 262 -0.18 -17.29 7.63
N ALA A 263 -1.27 -16.76 8.15
CA ALA A 263 -1.30 -16.00 9.41
C ALA A 263 -1.35 -16.86 10.67
N GLY A 264 -1.23 -18.17 10.54
CA GLY A 264 -1.42 -19.16 11.62
C GLY A 264 -0.16 -19.69 12.28
N ASP A 265 0.97 -18.97 12.27
CA ASP A 265 2.11 -19.33 13.10
C ASP A 265 2.50 -18.18 14.04
N PRO A 266 2.69 -18.48 15.37
CA PRO A 266 2.96 -17.48 16.41
C PRO A 266 4.31 -16.79 16.26
#